data_01d14903d86bb5bb695a2f4e34045626
#
_entry.id   01d14903d86bb5bb695a2f4e34045626
#
_cell.length_a   1.000
_cell.length_b   1.000
_cell.length_c   1.000
_cell.angle_alpha   90.00
_cell.angle_beta   90.00
_cell.angle_gamma   90.00
#
_symmetry.space_group_name_H-M   'P 1'
#
loop_
_entity.id
_entity.type
_entity.pdbx_description
1 polymer ?
#
loop_
_entity_poly.entity_id
_entity_poly.type
_entity_poly.pdbx_seq_one_letter_code
_entity_poly.pdbx_strand_id
1 'polypeptide(L)'
;MLKSILIFLVLNAPAQANLGSYKDGRLINPNTNQPYTGNIDIINEDWGKDAVEFNKDYVDGVLHGTEKSYYQSGKLKSLGSFKRGILDGIVTGYYEDGTIQVRATYDNGVKQGRVIRYYPNGTKQVESFYTDDKFDGVRTTWYENGKPI
;
A
#
# COMPACT_ATOMS: atom_id res chain seq x y z
N MET A 1 -1.81 22.95 11.45
CA MET A 1 -0.49 23.01 10.79
C MET A 1 -0.38 21.77 9.91
N LEU A 2 -0.50 21.95 8.59
CA LEU A 2 -0.25 20.86 7.65
C LEU A 2 1.26 20.55 7.70
N LYS A 3 1.63 19.37 8.20
CA LYS A 3 2.99 18.87 8.07
C LYS A 3 3.20 18.56 6.59
N SER A 4 4.12 19.27 5.95
CA SER A 4 4.58 18.95 4.60
C SER A 4 5.20 17.57 4.62
N ILE A 5 4.60 16.62 3.92
CA ILE A 5 5.24 15.32 3.64
C ILE A 5 6.31 15.62 2.59
N LEU A 6 7.56 15.59 3.02
CA LEU A 6 8.70 15.73 2.14
C LEU A 6 8.89 14.38 1.44
N ILE A 7 8.62 14.32 0.15
CA ILE A 7 8.82 13.10 -0.65
C ILE A 7 10.26 13.11 -1.14
N PHE A 8 11.11 12.27 -0.54
CA PHE A 8 12.45 12.01 -1.07
C PHE A 8 12.37 10.96 -2.18
N LEU A 9 12.72 11.36 -3.38
CA LEU A 9 12.90 10.46 -4.50
C LEU A 9 14.32 9.90 -4.46
N VAL A 10 14.51 8.70 -3.94
CA VAL A 10 15.78 8.00 -4.09
C VAL A 10 15.76 7.27 -5.44
N LEU A 11 16.22 7.95 -6.47
CA LEU A 11 16.59 7.31 -7.73
C LEU A 11 17.88 6.50 -7.48
N ASN A 12 17.96 5.29 -7.99
CA ASN A 12 19.17 4.46 -8.01
C ASN A 12 20.29 5.13 -8.84
N ALA A 13 20.81 6.26 -8.33
CA ALA A 13 21.98 6.95 -8.85
C ALA A 13 22.70 7.61 -7.66
N PRO A 14 24.04 7.63 -7.63
CA PRO A 14 24.79 8.16 -6.49
C PRO A 14 24.55 9.66 -6.33
N ALA A 15 24.16 10.04 -5.11
CA ALA A 15 24.13 11.39 -4.55
C ALA A 15 23.26 12.43 -5.25
N GLN A 16 22.05 12.57 -4.81
CA GLN A 16 21.36 13.79 -4.33
C GLN A 16 19.85 13.53 -4.25
N ALA A 17 19.27 13.75 -3.07
CA ALA A 17 17.83 13.74 -2.87
C ALA A 17 17.19 14.82 -3.74
N ASN A 18 16.59 14.44 -4.86
CA ASN A 18 15.80 15.33 -5.68
C ASN A 18 14.33 15.06 -5.41
N LEU A 19 13.68 16.04 -4.79
CA LEU A 19 12.25 16.05 -4.52
C LEU A 19 11.47 16.07 -5.84
N GLY A 20 10.73 15.02 -6.14
CA GLY A 20 9.73 15.05 -7.19
C GLY A 20 8.62 16.03 -6.83
N SER A 21 8.07 16.73 -7.80
CA SER A 21 6.91 17.59 -7.65
C SER A 21 5.71 16.98 -8.38
N TYR A 22 4.50 17.27 -7.87
CA TYR A 22 3.28 16.94 -8.61
C TYR A 22 2.85 18.13 -9.44
N LYS A 23 2.61 17.89 -10.74
CA LYS A 23 2.04 18.86 -11.66
C LYS A 23 0.87 18.19 -12.40
N ASP A 24 -0.29 18.81 -12.37
CA ASP A 24 -1.52 18.30 -12.99
C ASP A 24 -1.84 16.86 -12.58
N GLY A 25 -1.62 16.52 -11.29
CA GLY A 25 -1.86 15.19 -10.73
C GLY A 25 -0.82 14.12 -11.09
N ARG A 26 0.27 14.49 -11.78
CA ARG A 26 1.36 13.59 -12.17
C ARG A 26 2.64 13.89 -11.42
N LEU A 27 3.32 12.84 -11.00
CA LEU A 27 4.67 12.95 -10.45
C LEU A 27 5.66 13.30 -11.57
N ILE A 28 6.42 14.37 -11.38
CA ILE A 28 7.38 14.88 -12.35
C ILE A 28 8.80 14.55 -11.90
N ASN A 29 9.60 14.05 -12.83
CA ASN A 29 11.03 13.87 -12.63
C ASN A 29 11.72 15.24 -12.64
N PRO A 30 12.37 15.67 -11.55
CA PRO A 30 12.94 17.00 -11.42
C PRO A 30 14.12 17.25 -12.38
N ASN A 31 14.80 16.19 -12.83
CA ASN A 31 15.95 16.31 -13.71
C ASN A 31 15.56 16.51 -15.19
N THR A 32 14.43 15.92 -15.60
CA THR A 32 13.98 15.94 -17.01
C THR A 32 12.77 16.83 -17.24
N ASN A 33 12.09 17.24 -16.14
CA ASN A 33 10.78 17.93 -16.17
C ASN A 33 9.70 17.17 -16.98
N GLN A 34 9.80 15.84 -17.01
CA GLN A 34 8.86 14.95 -17.67
C GLN A 34 8.14 14.09 -16.61
N PRO A 35 6.95 13.54 -16.92
CA PRO A 35 6.29 12.56 -16.06
C PRO A 35 7.22 11.39 -15.72
N TYR A 36 7.22 11.01 -14.44
CA TYR A 36 8.13 9.99 -13.94
C TYR A 36 7.61 8.59 -14.25
N THR A 37 8.49 7.71 -14.70
CA THR A 37 8.24 6.26 -14.81
C THR A 37 9.33 5.52 -14.06
N GLY A 38 8.94 4.67 -13.12
CA GLY A 38 9.86 3.87 -12.31
C GLY A 38 9.33 3.66 -10.89
N ASN A 39 10.19 3.11 -10.06
CA ASN A 39 9.92 2.86 -8.64
C ASN A 39 10.55 3.95 -7.78
N ILE A 40 9.85 4.35 -6.71
CA ILE A 40 10.34 5.31 -5.73
C ILE A 40 10.15 4.82 -4.31
N ASP A 41 11.09 5.17 -3.45
CA ASP A 41 10.96 5.07 -2.00
C ASP A 41 10.58 6.42 -1.41
N ILE A 42 9.58 6.42 -0.53
CA ILE A 42 9.16 7.57 0.26
C ILE A 42 9.71 7.37 1.67
N ILE A 43 10.56 8.30 2.09
CA ILE A 43 11.26 8.25 3.37
C ILE A 43 10.44 8.97 4.44
N ASN A 44 10.36 8.35 5.61
CA ASN A 44 9.83 8.98 6.81
C ASN A 44 10.99 9.38 7.74
N GLU A 45 11.33 10.66 7.75
CA GLU A 45 12.46 11.19 8.53
C GLU A 45 12.26 11.06 10.05
N ASP A 46 11.00 11.04 10.53
CA ASP A 46 10.70 10.83 11.95
C ASP A 46 11.06 9.41 12.41
N TRP A 47 11.18 8.45 11.49
CA TRP A 47 11.57 7.06 11.78
C TRP A 47 13.06 6.84 11.79
N GLY A 48 13.82 7.76 11.19
CA GLY A 48 15.28 7.71 11.08
C GLY A 48 15.75 8.02 9.65
N LYS A 49 17.05 8.22 9.53
CA LYS A 49 17.66 8.48 8.23
C LYS A 49 17.43 7.28 7.30
N ASP A 50 16.93 7.57 6.10
CA ASP A 50 16.68 6.57 5.04
C ASP A 50 15.61 5.50 5.39
N ALA A 51 14.76 5.74 6.41
CA ALA A 51 13.68 4.83 6.77
C ALA A 51 12.53 4.91 5.75
N VAL A 52 12.35 3.85 4.97
CA VAL A 52 11.31 3.77 3.94
C VAL A 52 9.95 3.55 4.58
N GLU A 53 9.00 4.45 4.32
CA GLU A 53 7.60 4.29 4.71
C GLU A 53 6.77 3.67 3.59
N PHE A 54 7.02 4.09 2.34
CA PHE A 54 6.36 3.54 1.17
C PHE A 54 7.36 3.28 0.03
N ASN A 55 7.06 2.24 -0.75
CA ASN A 55 7.68 1.98 -2.04
C ASN A 55 6.58 1.91 -3.09
N LYS A 56 6.68 2.68 -4.17
CA LYS A 56 5.60 2.86 -5.15
C LYS A 56 6.10 2.82 -6.57
N ASP A 57 5.34 2.15 -7.44
CA ASP A 57 5.57 2.11 -8.87
C ASP A 57 4.76 3.19 -9.61
N TYR A 58 5.40 3.91 -10.50
CA TYR A 58 4.78 4.94 -11.33
C TYR A 58 5.00 4.67 -12.81
N VAL A 59 3.97 4.93 -13.60
CA VAL A 59 4.04 4.97 -15.06
C VAL A 59 3.48 6.31 -15.51
N ASP A 60 4.27 7.06 -16.26
CA ASP A 60 3.88 8.35 -16.82
C ASP A 60 3.36 9.33 -15.74
N GLY A 61 4.02 9.32 -14.57
CA GLY A 61 3.71 10.15 -13.41
C GLY A 61 2.50 9.70 -12.59
N VAL A 62 1.85 8.61 -12.97
CA VAL A 62 0.67 8.08 -12.29
C VAL A 62 1.02 6.77 -11.59
N LEU A 63 0.53 6.58 -10.36
CA LEU A 63 0.71 5.33 -9.62
C LEU A 63 0.15 4.16 -10.42
N HIS A 64 1.00 3.20 -10.78
CA HIS A 64 0.64 2.06 -11.61
C HIS A 64 1.59 0.90 -11.33
N GLY A 65 1.08 -0.21 -10.86
CA GLY A 65 1.86 -1.33 -10.39
C GLY A 65 1.70 -1.52 -8.90
N THR A 66 2.78 -1.69 -8.17
CA THR A 66 2.77 -2.07 -6.76
C THR A 66 2.95 -0.86 -5.85
N GLU A 67 2.18 -0.84 -4.75
CA GLU A 67 2.48 -0.01 -3.60
C GLU A 67 2.75 -0.92 -2.40
N LYS A 68 3.87 -0.70 -1.74
CA LYS A 68 4.22 -1.32 -0.46
C LYS A 68 4.27 -0.25 0.61
N SER A 69 3.76 -0.55 1.80
CA SER A 69 4.04 0.24 2.99
C SER A 69 4.78 -0.60 4.02
N TYR A 70 5.54 0.06 4.87
CA TYR A 70 6.37 -0.60 5.87
C TYR A 70 6.04 -0.09 7.27
N TYR A 71 6.31 -0.89 8.28
CA TYR A 71 6.39 -0.48 9.67
C TYR A 71 7.69 0.30 9.92
N GLN A 72 7.76 1.03 11.01
CA GLN A 72 9.00 1.71 11.43
C GLN A 72 10.18 0.75 11.60
N SER A 73 9.91 -0.52 11.91
CA SER A 73 10.92 -1.60 11.97
C SER A 73 11.47 -2.03 10.59
N GLY A 74 10.97 -1.45 9.48
CA GLY A 74 11.30 -1.82 8.11
C GLY A 74 10.57 -3.07 7.59
N LYS A 75 9.74 -3.71 8.40
CA LYS A 75 8.95 -4.87 7.98
C LYS A 75 7.76 -4.45 7.13
N LEU A 76 7.37 -5.28 6.18
CA LEU A 76 6.24 -5.03 5.29
C LEU A 76 4.94 -4.93 6.09
N LYS A 77 4.21 -3.83 5.92
CA LYS A 77 2.92 -3.56 6.55
C LYS A 77 1.74 -3.81 5.61
N SER A 78 1.88 -3.40 4.35
CA SER A 78 0.87 -3.69 3.33
C SER A 78 1.45 -3.78 1.93
N LEU A 79 0.72 -4.49 1.08
CA LEU A 79 0.98 -4.65 -0.34
C LEU A 79 -0.34 -4.47 -1.10
N GLY A 80 -0.36 -3.59 -2.09
CA GLY A 80 -1.51 -3.35 -2.96
C GLY A 80 -1.07 -3.19 -4.41
N SER A 81 -2.02 -3.39 -5.33
CA SER A 81 -1.84 -3.16 -6.76
C SER A 81 -2.68 -1.99 -7.22
N PHE A 82 -2.09 -1.15 -8.07
CA PHE A 82 -2.73 0.05 -8.61
C PHE A 82 -2.70 0.06 -10.13
N LYS A 83 -3.78 0.55 -10.73
CA LYS A 83 -3.91 0.75 -12.15
C LYS A 83 -4.38 2.16 -12.43
N ARG A 84 -3.52 2.99 -13.05
CA ARG A 84 -3.81 4.40 -13.34
C ARG A 84 -4.25 5.21 -12.10
N GLY A 85 -3.57 5.02 -10.98
CA GLY A 85 -3.87 5.70 -9.72
C GLY A 85 -5.02 5.11 -8.91
N ILE A 86 -5.69 4.09 -9.42
CA ILE A 86 -6.84 3.44 -8.79
C ILE A 86 -6.42 2.08 -8.26
N LEU A 87 -6.83 1.75 -7.05
CA LEU A 87 -6.59 0.45 -6.42
C LEU A 87 -7.32 -0.64 -7.21
N ASP A 88 -6.56 -1.60 -7.74
CA ASP A 88 -7.08 -2.67 -8.61
C ASP A 88 -6.30 -3.96 -8.33
N GLY A 89 -6.99 -4.97 -7.83
CA GLY A 89 -6.39 -6.24 -7.45
C GLY A 89 -6.45 -6.54 -5.96
N ILE A 90 -5.54 -7.39 -5.49
CA ILE A 90 -5.50 -7.86 -4.10
C ILE A 90 -4.70 -6.87 -3.24
N VAL A 91 -5.28 -6.50 -2.10
CA VAL A 91 -4.58 -5.83 -1.00
C VAL A 91 -4.35 -6.83 0.11
N THR A 92 -3.11 -6.90 0.58
CA THR A 92 -2.73 -7.72 1.73
C THR A 92 -2.11 -6.82 2.79
N GLY A 93 -2.65 -6.84 3.99
CA GLY A 93 -2.04 -6.25 5.18
C GLY A 93 -1.40 -7.32 6.04
N TYR A 94 -0.33 -6.97 6.73
CA TYR A 94 0.47 -7.87 7.55
C TYR A 94 0.56 -7.35 8.97
N TYR A 95 0.68 -8.23 9.93
CA TYR A 95 1.19 -7.92 11.25
C TYR A 95 2.70 -7.67 11.21
N GLU A 96 3.25 -7.07 12.24
CA GLU A 96 4.68 -6.75 12.28
C GLU A 96 5.58 -7.98 12.37
N ASP A 97 5.06 -9.15 12.75
CA ASP A 97 5.75 -10.45 12.69
C ASP A 97 5.79 -11.05 11.27
N GLY A 98 5.07 -10.45 10.29
CA GLY A 98 4.97 -10.87 8.90
C GLY A 98 3.78 -11.78 8.61
N THR A 99 2.99 -12.17 9.62
CA THR A 99 1.76 -12.93 9.38
C THR A 99 0.69 -12.06 8.72
N ILE A 100 -0.15 -12.65 7.88
CA ILE A 100 -1.21 -11.93 7.19
C ILE A 100 -2.26 -11.49 8.21
N GLN A 101 -2.58 -10.19 8.21
CA GLN A 101 -3.65 -9.60 9.02
C GLN A 101 -4.98 -9.51 8.27
N VAL A 102 -4.92 -9.10 7.00
CA VAL A 102 -6.10 -8.91 6.17
C VAL A 102 -5.79 -9.16 4.70
N ARG A 103 -6.76 -9.69 3.98
CA ARG A 103 -6.73 -9.79 2.52
C ARG A 103 -8.06 -9.37 1.96
N ALA A 104 -8.05 -8.50 0.96
CA ALA A 104 -9.23 -7.98 0.27
C ALA A 104 -8.96 -7.84 -1.22
N THR A 105 -10.00 -7.93 -2.04
CA THR A 105 -9.92 -7.69 -3.49
C THR A 105 -10.65 -6.40 -3.83
N TYR A 106 -10.05 -5.63 -4.73
CA TYR A 106 -10.61 -4.41 -5.29
C TYR A 106 -10.65 -4.50 -6.81
N ASP A 107 -11.71 -3.98 -7.40
CA ASP A 107 -11.86 -3.77 -8.83
C ASP A 107 -12.17 -2.30 -9.07
N ASN A 108 -11.29 -1.60 -9.80
CA ASN A 108 -11.42 -0.17 -10.08
C ASN A 108 -11.71 0.69 -8.83
N GLY A 109 -11.03 0.42 -7.71
CA GLY A 109 -11.17 1.14 -6.45
C GLY A 109 -12.32 0.68 -5.57
N VAL A 110 -13.17 -0.21 -6.07
CA VAL A 110 -14.36 -0.71 -5.38
C VAL A 110 -14.06 -2.09 -4.78
N LYS A 111 -14.40 -2.28 -3.53
CA LYS A 111 -14.19 -3.57 -2.84
C LYS A 111 -15.14 -4.62 -3.39
N GLN A 112 -14.56 -5.72 -3.87
CA GLN A 112 -15.30 -6.83 -4.50
C GLN A 112 -14.90 -8.17 -3.90
N GLY A 113 -15.89 -9.06 -3.75
CA GLY A 113 -15.68 -10.42 -3.36
C GLY A 113 -15.29 -10.58 -1.88
N ARG A 114 -14.38 -11.50 -1.63
CA ARG A 114 -14.07 -12.01 -0.30
C ARG A 114 -13.07 -11.11 0.43
N VAL A 115 -13.39 -10.76 1.67
CA VAL A 115 -12.48 -10.10 2.63
C VAL A 115 -12.26 -11.04 3.80
N ILE A 116 -10.99 -11.30 4.11
CA ILE A 116 -10.60 -12.17 5.22
C ILE A 116 -9.70 -11.40 6.16
N ARG A 117 -10.01 -11.47 7.46
CA ARG A 117 -9.11 -11.06 8.55
C ARG A 117 -8.60 -12.28 9.27
N TYR A 118 -7.38 -12.20 9.75
CA TYR A 118 -6.71 -13.27 10.49
C TYR A 118 -6.28 -12.77 11.86
N TYR A 119 -6.18 -13.67 12.80
CA TYR A 119 -5.50 -13.47 14.08
C TYR A 119 -3.97 -13.51 13.87
N PRO A 120 -3.16 -13.00 14.81
CA PRO A 120 -1.69 -13.08 14.72
C PRO A 120 -1.15 -14.52 14.59
N ASN A 121 -1.85 -15.51 15.13
CA ASN A 121 -1.50 -16.92 14.97
C ASN A 121 -1.84 -17.51 13.58
N GLY A 122 -2.34 -16.68 12.64
CA GLY A 122 -2.71 -17.09 11.28
C GLY A 122 -4.09 -17.72 11.14
N THR A 123 -4.81 -17.94 12.24
CA THR A 123 -6.19 -18.46 12.20
C THR A 123 -7.13 -17.41 11.63
N LYS A 124 -8.10 -17.80 10.81
CA LYS A 124 -9.14 -16.88 10.35
C LYS A 124 -9.92 -16.30 11.54
N GLN A 125 -10.12 -14.97 11.52
CA GLN A 125 -10.93 -14.23 12.48
C GLN A 125 -12.31 -13.92 11.91
N VAL A 126 -12.34 -13.38 10.69
CA VAL A 126 -13.57 -12.97 10.00
C VAL A 126 -13.42 -13.25 8.52
N GLU A 127 -14.48 -13.77 7.93
CA GLU A 127 -14.66 -13.84 6.48
C GLU A 127 -16.00 -13.19 6.11
N SER A 128 -15.98 -12.31 5.15
CA SER A 128 -17.15 -11.58 4.67
C SER A 128 -17.05 -11.32 3.17
N PHE A 129 -18.18 -11.11 2.53
CA PHE A 129 -18.26 -10.85 1.10
C PHE A 129 -18.78 -9.43 0.85
N TYR A 130 -18.30 -8.84 -0.23
CA TYR A 130 -18.65 -7.48 -0.64
C TYR A 130 -18.97 -7.47 -2.13
N THR A 131 -19.99 -6.69 -2.48
CA THR A 131 -20.34 -6.32 -3.85
C THR A 131 -20.48 -4.80 -3.87
N ASP A 132 -19.68 -4.12 -4.69
CA ASP A 132 -19.67 -2.67 -4.84
C ASP A 132 -19.55 -1.93 -3.48
N ASP A 133 -18.52 -2.28 -2.70
CA ASP A 133 -18.24 -1.77 -1.35
C ASP A 133 -19.31 -2.11 -0.28
N LYS A 134 -20.42 -2.69 -0.68
CA LYS A 134 -21.50 -3.07 0.25
C LYS A 134 -21.29 -4.49 0.73
N PHE A 135 -21.55 -4.68 2.02
CA PHE A 135 -21.57 -6.04 2.58
C PHE A 135 -22.65 -6.86 1.87
N ASP A 136 -22.26 -8.04 1.38
CA ASP A 136 -23.13 -8.94 0.62
C ASP A 136 -22.99 -10.38 1.15
N GLY A 137 -24.07 -10.91 1.64
CA GLY A 137 -24.14 -12.31 2.05
C GLY A 137 -23.82 -12.59 3.52
N VAL A 138 -23.08 -13.67 3.76
CA VAL A 138 -22.82 -14.22 5.10
C VAL A 138 -21.47 -13.72 5.62
N ARG A 139 -21.47 -13.32 6.89
CA ARG A 139 -20.25 -13.08 7.65
C ARG A 139 -20.03 -14.26 8.60
N THR A 140 -18.88 -14.90 8.45
CA THR A 140 -18.45 -15.96 9.35
C THR A 140 -17.34 -15.47 10.26
N THR A 141 -17.41 -15.82 11.53
CA THR A 141 -16.41 -15.44 12.53
C THR A 141 -15.90 -16.68 13.26
N TRP A 142 -14.66 -16.63 13.72
CA TRP A 142 -13.99 -17.70 14.44
C TRP A 142 -13.29 -17.16 15.66
N TYR A 143 -13.21 -17.98 16.69
CA TYR A 143 -12.30 -17.76 17.79
C TYR A 143 -10.84 -18.00 17.35
N GLU A 144 -9.89 -17.51 18.14
CA GLU A 144 -8.46 -17.66 17.85
C GLU A 144 -7.99 -19.15 17.84
N ASN A 145 -8.74 -20.03 18.49
CA ASN A 145 -8.53 -21.48 18.42
C ASN A 145 -9.13 -22.15 17.18
N GLY A 146 -9.66 -21.37 16.22
CA GLY A 146 -10.22 -21.84 14.96
C GLY A 146 -11.65 -22.37 15.02
N LYS A 147 -12.30 -22.37 16.18
CA LYS A 147 -13.70 -22.78 16.29
C LYS A 147 -14.62 -21.66 15.78
N PRO A 148 -15.67 -21.98 15.00
CA PRO A 148 -16.64 -20.98 14.56
C PRO A 148 -17.42 -20.41 15.76
N ILE A 149 -17.83 -19.14 15.61
CA ILE A 149 -18.70 -18.44 16.57
C ILE A 149 -20.13 -18.49 16.04
#